data_ff2b4b81c6d8e08755b492c504a83329
#
_entry.id   ff2b4b81c6d8e08755b492c504a83329
#
_cell.length_a   1.000
_cell.length_b   1.000
_cell.length_c   1.000
_cell.angle_alpha   90.00
_cell.angle_beta   90.00
_cell.angle_gamma   90.00
#
_symmetry.space_group_name_H-M   'P 1'
#
loop_
_entity.id
_entity.type
_entity.pdbx_description
1 polymer ?
#
loop_
_entity_poly.entity_id
_entity_poly.type
_entity_poly.pdbx_seq_one_letter_code
_entity_poly.pdbx_strand_id
1 'polypeptide(L)'
;SPAAVAYGPPPLEYTPIERTVNQVFGAAQQELADGLDTEEQALRESRMVGWWMSIAEAGTDQQVIEVMPRVADFSWNQDGSGVSSQVVGEPWEGLDVDSVPTEESVPGTVLFTEVYDVGEYVPVVTEANFESADGASAYLELIGSSAAGDAFSMAGALFSEWTLTDQQHGYVLEALRDYDGISVLGKTEDRLGRDVIGIQGVIGRGTHAETLLISTDTGRIVGAETSVIDSDVLGLPTGTVMSYSLWDDIP
;
A
#
# COMPACT_ATOMS: atom_id res chain seq x y z
N SER A 1 -12.57 30.01 -14.21
CA SER A 1 -11.74 29.19 -13.31
C SER A 1 -11.06 28.15 -14.15
N PRO A 2 -9.74 27.96 -14.08
CA PRO A 2 -9.14 26.80 -14.69
C PRO A 2 -9.80 25.55 -14.09
N ALA A 3 -10.10 24.57 -14.93
CA ALA A 3 -10.56 23.28 -14.45
C ALA A 3 -9.51 22.76 -13.45
N ALA A 4 -9.96 22.29 -12.29
CA ALA A 4 -9.05 21.66 -11.35
C ALA A 4 -8.41 20.50 -12.09
N VAL A 5 -7.11 20.54 -12.26
CA VAL A 5 -6.35 19.43 -12.82
C VAL A 5 -6.48 18.31 -11.80
N ALA A 6 -7.11 17.21 -12.19
CA ALA A 6 -7.23 16.05 -11.32
C ALA A 6 -5.87 15.36 -11.28
N TYR A 7 -5.12 15.59 -10.20
CA TYR A 7 -3.86 14.91 -9.96
C TYR A 7 -4.17 13.54 -9.35
N GLY A 8 -4.21 12.51 -10.16
CA GLY A 8 -4.39 11.15 -9.69
C GLY A 8 -5.81 10.58 -9.76
N PRO A 9 -5.99 9.31 -9.38
CA PRO A 9 -7.29 8.67 -9.40
C PRO A 9 -8.22 9.31 -8.36
N PRO A 10 -9.54 9.28 -8.60
CA PRO A 10 -10.49 9.74 -7.60
C PRO A 10 -10.30 8.96 -6.30
N PRO A 11 -10.44 9.61 -5.14
CA PRO A 11 -10.47 8.91 -3.85
C PRO A 11 -11.54 7.81 -3.84
N LEU A 12 -11.30 6.74 -3.11
CA LEU A 12 -12.31 5.72 -2.88
C LEU A 12 -13.47 6.30 -2.06
N GLU A 13 -14.69 5.99 -2.46
CA GLU A 13 -15.91 6.42 -1.76
C GLU A 13 -16.33 5.34 -0.76
N TYR A 14 -16.31 5.68 0.53
CA TYR A 14 -16.64 4.75 1.60
C TYR A 14 -18.08 4.89 2.07
N THR A 15 -18.76 3.77 2.22
CA THR A 15 -20.03 3.70 2.94
C THR A 15 -19.72 3.52 4.42
N PRO A 16 -20.08 4.50 5.28
CA PRO A 16 -19.80 4.41 6.70
C PRO A 16 -20.42 3.17 7.35
N ILE A 17 -19.70 2.59 8.31
CA ILE A 17 -20.17 1.45 9.11
C ILE A 17 -20.06 1.78 10.59
N GLU A 18 -21.00 1.25 11.39
CA GLU A 18 -20.98 1.43 12.84
C GLU A 18 -20.11 0.34 13.50
N ARG A 19 -18.80 0.41 13.27
CA ARG A 19 -17.81 -0.50 13.87
C ARG A 19 -16.60 0.29 14.38
N THR A 20 -16.12 -0.10 15.54
CA THR A 20 -14.83 0.36 16.07
C THR A 20 -13.68 -0.34 15.34
N VAL A 21 -12.48 0.23 15.41
CA VAL A 21 -11.24 -0.39 14.89
C VAL A 21 -11.08 -1.81 15.43
N ASN A 22 -11.27 -2.01 16.73
CA ASN A 22 -11.18 -3.34 17.34
C ASN A 22 -12.20 -4.34 16.80
N GLN A 23 -13.40 -3.89 16.44
CA GLN A 23 -14.41 -4.74 15.82
C GLN A 23 -14.06 -5.09 14.36
N VAL A 24 -13.45 -4.15 13.63
CA VAL A 24 -12.93 -4.40 12.27
C VAL A 24 -11.80 -5.42 12.32
N PHE A 25 -10.80 -5.20 13.16
CA PHE A 25 -9.67 -6.14 13.31
C PHE A 25 -10.11 -7.50 13.81
N GLY A 26 -11.04 -7.55 14.78
CA GLY A 26 -11.57 -8.82 15.29
C GLY A 26 -12.33 -9.62 14.22
N ALA A 27 -13.12 -8.94 13.37
CA ALA A 27 -13.79 -9.59 12.25
C ALA A 27 -12.79 -10.12 11.21
N ALA A 28 -11.78 -9.30 10.85
CA ALA A 28 -10.74 -9.71 9.92
C ALA A 28 -9.95 -10.93 10.45
N GLN A 29 -9.58 -10.95 11.73
CA GLN A 29 -8.89 -12.09 12.34
C GLN A 29 -9.76 -13.35 12.38
N GLN A 30 -11.08 -13.21 12.48
CA GLN A 30 -11.99 -14.36 12.40
C GLN A 30 -12.01 -14.95 10.99
N GLU A 31 -12.09 -14.11 9.94
CA GLU A 31 -12.04 -14.57 8.55
C GLU A 31 -10.69 -15.26 8.24
N LEU A 32 -9.56 -14.67 8.70
CA LEU A 32 -8.24 -15.29 8.58
C LEU A 32 -8.17 -16.65 9.27
N ALA A 33 -8.79 -16.81 10.45
CA ALA A 33 -8.79 -18.08 11.18
C ALA A 33 -9.70 -19.14 10.53
N ASP A 34 -10.76 -18.71 9.85
CA ASP A 34 -11.69 -19.60 9.14
C ASP A 34 -11.19 -19.91 7.71
N GLY A 35 -10.18 -19.18 7.22
CA GLY A 35 -9.52 -19.39 5.94
C GLY A 35 -8.84 -20.76 5.86
N LEU A 36 -8.68 -21.24 4.62
CA LEU A 36 -7.93 -22.47 4.33
C LEU A 36 -6.55 -22.10 3.80
N ASP A 37 -5.76 -21.38 4.59
CA ASP A 37 -4.39 -21.09 4.21
C ASP A 37 -3.61 -22.41 4.07
N THR A 38 -3.12 -22.67 2.85
CA THR A 38 -2.31 -23.84 2.56
C THR A 38 -0.82 -23.55 2.68
N GLU A 39 -0.45 -22.30 2.90
CA GLU A 39 0.93 -21.87 3.00
C GLU A 39 1.43 -21.96 4.45
N GLU A 40 2.47 -22.74 4.66
CA GLU A 40 3.05 -22.93 6.00
C GLU A 40 3.99 -21.78 6.39
N GLN A 41 4.44 -20.98 5.41
CA GLN A 41 5.40 -19.89 5.64
C GLN A 41 5.25 -18.75 4.64
N ALA A 42 5.69 -17.56 5.03
CA ALA A 42 5.76 -16.42 4.12
C ALA A 42 6.65 -16.70 2.91
N LEU A 43 6.23 -16.19 1.74
CA LEU A 43 7.03 -16.25 0.53
C LEU A 43 7.83 -14.96 0.38
N ARG A 44 9.09 -15.10 -0.08
CA ARG A 44 9.98 -13.97 -0.41
C ARG A 44 9.68 -13.43 -1.80
N GLU A 45 8.43 -13.12 -2.01
CA GLU A 45 7.96 -12.57 -3.27
C GLU A 45 6.75 -11.67 -3.04
N SER A 46 6.55 -10.74 -3.94
CA SER A 46 5.35 -9.91 -4.00
C SER A 46 4.99 -9.60 -5.45
N ARG A 47 3.69 -9.48 -5.69
CA ARG A 47 3.14 -8.91 -6.91
C ARG A 47 2.19 -7.80 -6.54
N MET A 48 2.37 -6.62 -7.14
CA MET A 48 1.56 -5.45 -6.82
C MET A 48 1.04 -4.79 -8.09
N VAL A 49 -0.20 -4.34 -8.05
CA VAL A 49 -0.73 -3.31 -8.93
C VAL A 49 -0.73 -2.01 -8.16
N GLY A 50 -0.14 -0.98 -8.71
CA GLY A 50 -0.01 0.28 -8.01
C GLY A 50 0.01 1.48 -8.94
N TRP A 51 -0.02 2.62 -8.28
CA TRP A 51 0.13 3.90 -8.88
C TRP A 51 0.80 4.82 -7.88
N TRP A 52 1.69 5.63 -8.32
CA TRP A 52 2.28 6.68 -7.51
C TRP A 52 2.56 7.94 -8.32
N MET A 53 2.54 9.04 -7.63
CA MET A 53 2.84 10.36 -8.16
C MET A 53 4.30 10.67 -7.88
N SER A 54 5.03 11.05 -8.92
CA SER A 54 6.34 11.67 -8.80
C SER A 54 6.20 13.18 -8.95
N ILE A 55 6.78 13.94 -8.04
CA ILE A 55 6.71 15.40 -8.04
C ILE A 55 8.14 15.92 -8.12
N ALA A 56 8.50 16.48 -9.28
CA ALA A 56 9.73 17.22 -9.44
C ALA A 56 9.50 18.71 -9.19
N GLU A 57 10.50 19.43 -8.65
CA GLU A 57 10.45 20.86 -8.37
C GLU A 57 9.24 21.28 -7.50
N ALA A 58 8.89 20.45 -6.51
CA ALA A 58 7.73 20.64 -5.66
C ALA A 58 7.69 22.06 -5.04
N GLY A 59 6.51 22.71 -5.14
CA GLY A 59 6.28 24.05 -4.57
C GLY A 59 6.90 25.20 -5.37
N THR A 60 7.36 24.97 -6.58
CA THR A 60 7.85 26.00 -7.53
C THR A 60 6.91 26.17 -8.72
N ASP A 61 7.08 27.26 -9.47
CA ASP A 61 6.36 27.49 -10.73
C ASP A 61 6.77 26.49 -11.84
N GLN A 62 7.76 25.64 -11.59
CA GLN A 62 8.26 24.60 -12.48
C GLN A 62 7.91 23.20 -12.00
N GLN A 63 6.97 23.08 -11.07
CA GLN A 63 6.53 21.78 -10.56
C GLN A 63 6.01 20.90 -11.71
N VAL A 64 6.62 19.73 -11.85
CA VAL A 64 6.19 18.68 -12.77
C VAL A 64 5.63 17.52 -11.94
N ILE A 65 4.44 17.09 -12.30
CA ILE A 65 3.78 15.94 -11.68
C ILE A 65 3.73 14.84 -12.72
N GLU A 66 4.37 13.72 -12.43
CA GLU A 66 4.33 12.52 -13.26
C GLU A 66 3.53 11.44 -12.54
N VAL A 67 2.68 10.79 -13.28
CA VAL A 67 1.76 9.76 -12.80
C VAL A 67 2.03 8.47 -13.56
N MET A 68 2.24 7.38 -12.84
CA MET A 68 2.67 6.14 -13.48
C MET A 68 1.95 4.92 -12.90
N PRO A 69 0.89 4.41 -13.60
CA PRO A 69 0.31 3.11 -13.29
C PRO A 69 1.35 2.00 -13.48
N ARG A 70 1.46 1.07 -12.54
CA ARG A 70 2.50 0.05 -12.53
C ARG A 70 1.96 -1.31 -12.14
N VAL A 71 2.56 -2.35 -12.69
CA VAL A 71 2.56 -3.70 -12.12
C VAL A 71 4.00 -4.01 -11.75
N ALA A 72 4.23 -4.36 -10.50
CA ALA A 72 5.54 -4.71 -9.98
C ALA A 72 5.55 -6.16 -9.52
N ASP A 73 6.55 -6.91 -9.98
CA ASP A 73 6.86 -8.25 -9.51
C ASP A 73 8.23 -8.21 -8.83
N PHE A 74 8.32 -8.78 -7.65
CA PHE A 74 9.55 -8.87 -6.91
C PHE A 74 9.69 -10.27 -6.30
N SER A 75 10.90 -10.84 -6.41
CA SER A 75 11.25 -12.08 -5.72
C SER A 75 12.71 -12.03 -5.28
N TRP A 76 13.00 -12.57 -4.12
CA TRP A 76 14.35 -12.57 -3.56
C TRP A 76 14.64 -13.84 -2.75
N ASN A 77 15.92 -14.12 -2.56
CA ASN A 77 16.41 -15.28 -1.82
C ASN A 77 17.09 -14.86 -0.52
N GLN A 78 17.20 -15.79 0.41
CA GLN A 78 17.86 -15.55 1.71
C GLN A 78 19.31 -15.10 1.56
N ASP A 79 19.97 -15.44 0.46
CA ASP A 79 21.34 -15.02 0.16
C ASP A 79 21.45 -13.60 -0.42
N GLY A 80 20.33 -12.88 -0.53
CA GLY A 80 20.26 -11.51 -1.06
C GLY A 80 20.34 -11.45 -2.58
N SER A 81 20.19 -12.56 -3.28
CA SER A 81 19.93 -12.55 -4.72
C SER A 81 18.43 -12.36 -5.00
N GLY A 82 18.08 -11.86 -6.18
CA GLY A 82 16.68 -11.65 -6.49
C GLY A 82 16.43 -11.04 -7.85
N VAL A 83 15.16 -10.79 -8.16
CA VAL A 83 14.72 -10.11 -9.37
C VAL A 83 13.60 -9.15 -9.03
N SER A 84 13.70 -7.93 -9.52
CA SER A 84 12.63 -6.93 -9.51
C SER A 84 12.28 -6.55 -10.94
N SER A 85 11.01 -6.50 -11.27
CA SER A 85 10.56 -6.00 -12.56
C SER A 85 9.36 -5.10 -12.40
N GLN A 86 9.26 -4.10 -13.27
CA GLN A 86 8.10 -3.25 -13.36
C GLN A 86 7.68 -3.08 -14.82
N VAL A 87 6.37 -3.14 -15.02
CA VAL A 87 5.74 -2.85 -16.30
C VAL A 87 4.69 -1.76 -16.13
N VAL A 88 4.36 -1.06 -17.20
CA VAL A 88 3.26 -0.10 -17.23
C VAL A 88 1.96 -0.85 -16.95
N GLY A 89 1.20 -0.37 -15.96
CA GLY A 89 -0.13 -0.87 -15.63
C GLY A 89 -1.22 -0.24 -16.48
N GLU A 90 -2.44 -0.77 -16.33
CA GLU A 90 -3.61 -0.18 -16.97
C GLU A 90 -3.92 1.20 -16.37
N PRO A 91 -4.23 2.21 -17.20
CA PRO A 91 -4.64 3.52 -16.72
C PRO A 91 -6.05 3.44 -16.09
N TRP A 92 -6.29 4.22 -15.05
CA TRP A 92 -7.66 4.40 -14.54
C TRP A 92 -8.49 5.30 -15.47
N GLU A 93 -9.79 5.19 -15.40
CA GLU A 93 -10.71 6.04 -16.14
C GLU A 93 -10.51 7.52 -15.75
N GLY A 94 -10.26 8.37 -16.75
CA GLY A 94 -10.05 9.80 -16.54
C GLY A 94 -8.59 10.21 -16.28
N LEU A 95 -7.62 9.29 -16.39
CA LEU A 95 -6.20 9.66 -16.39
C LEU A 95 -5.92 10.65 -17.51
N ASP A 96 -5.34 11.79 -17.17
CA ASP A 96 -4.80 12.73 -18.16
C ASP A 96 -3.54 12.12 -18.78
N VAL A 97 -3.71 11.56 -19.97
CA VAL A 97 -2.60 10.91 -20.71
C VAL A 97 -1.47 11.87 -21.07
N ASP A 98 -1.73 13.18 -21.09
CA ASP A 98 -0.69 14.19 -21.32
C ASP A 98 0.24 14.33 -20.09
N SER A 99 -0.17 13.83 -18.93
CA SER A 99 0.65 13.76 -17.71
C SER A 99 1.57 12.55 -17.67
N VAL A 100 1.42 11.60 -18.60
CA VAL A 100 2.22 10.37 -18.66
C VAL A 100 3.25 10.50 -19.79
N PRO A 101 4.55 10.23 -19.55
CA PRO A 101 5.57 10.22 -20.60
C PRO A 101 5.16 9.27 -21.73
N THR A 102 5.16 9.77 -22.98
CA THR A 102 4.60 9.07 -24.17
C THR A 102 5.23 7.72 -24.49
N GLU A 103 6.48 7.49 -24.08
CA GLU A 103 7.18 6.21 -24.31
C GLU A 103 6.87 5.17 -23.24
N GLU A 104 6.35 5.59 -22.09
CA GLU A 104 6.05 4.76 -20.93
C GLU A 104 4.54 4.57 -20.69
N SER A 105 3.69 5.01 -21.61
CA SER A 105 2.22 5.02 -21.41
C SER A 105 1.50 3.80 -21.95
N VAL A 106 2.19 2.86 -22.59
CA VAL A 106 1.55 1.67 -23.17
C VAL A 106 1.52 0.54 -22.13
N PRO A 107 0.35 0.08 -21.69
CA PRO A 107 0.23 -1.04 -20.76
C PRO A 107 1.03 -2.27 -21.21
N GLY A 108 1.73 -2.90 -20.26
CA GLY A 108 2.61 -4.02 -20.52
C GLY A 108 4.03 -3.65 -20.99
N THR A 109 4.33 -2.35 -21.25
CA THR A 109 5.70 -1.93 -21.55
C THR A 109 6.59 -2.19 -20.33
N VAL A 110 7.70 -2.89 -20.55
CA VAL A 110 8.70 -3.13 -19.49
C VAL A 110 9.45 -1.82 -19.23
N LEU A 111 9.36 -1.34 -18.00
CA LEU A 111 10.03 -0.12 -17.56
C LEU A 111 11.45 -0.43 -17.10
N PHE A 112 11.60 -1.46 -16.29
CA PHE A 112 12.89 -2.00 -15.92
C PHE A 112 12.77 -3.46 -15.46
N THR A 113 13.90 -4.13 -15.52
CA THR A 113 14.14 -5.41 -14.83
C THR A 113 15.51 -5.30 -14.20
N GLU A 114 15.57 -5.52 -12.90
CA GLU A 114 16.80 -5.51 -12.12
C GLU A 114 17.04 -6.91 -11.54
N VAL A 115 18.23 -7.41 -11.74
CA VAL A 115 18.66 -8.70 -11.19
C VAL A 115 19.71 -8.42 -10.13
N TYR A 116 19.46 -8.89 -8.93
CA TYR A 116 20.37 -8.77 -7.80
C TYR A 116 21.24 -10.02 -7.70
N ASP A 117 22.54 -9.84 -7.66
CA ASP A 117 23.48 -10.92 -7.35
C ASP A 117 23.45 -11.25 -5.84
N VAL A 118 24.11 -12.34 -5.46
CA VAL A 118 24.21 -12.77 -4.05
C VAL A 118 24.76 -11.65 -3.17
N GLY A 119 24.00 -11.26 -2.15
CA GLY A 119 24.34 -10.19 -1.21
C GLY A 119 24.06 -8.77 -1.69
N GLU A 120 23.49 -8.55 -2.87
CA GLU A 120 23.17 -7.21 -3.36
C GLU A 120 21.85 -6.68 -2.80
N TYR A 121 20.85 -7.54 -2.65
CA TYR A 121 19.59 -7.14 -2.04
C TYR A 121 19.62 -7.32 -0.52
N VAL A 122 19.34 -6.25 0.19
CA VAL A 122 19.23 -6.26 1.65
C VAL A 122 17.81 -5.84 2.01
N PRO A 123 16.94 -6.80 2.37
CA PRO A 123 15.58 -6.46 2.80
C PRO A 123 15.62 -5.66 4.10
N VAL A 124 14.58 -4.88 4.34
CA VAL A 124 14.43 -4.12 5.60
C VAL A 124 14.42 -5.07 6.78
N VAL A 125 13.85 -6.26 6.62
CA VAL A 125 13.93 -7.37 7.59
C VAL A 125 14.38 -8.64 6.87
N THR A 126 15.54 -9.13 7.23
CA THR A 126 16.15 -10.34 6.63
C THR A 126 15.37 -11.61 6.92
N GLU A 127 14.67 -11.64 8.04
CA GLU A 127 13.77 -12.72 8.41
C GLU A 127 12.46 -12.08 8.85
N ALA A 128 11.38 -12.34 8.12
CA ALA A 128 10.04 -12.02 8.62
C ALA A 128 9.77 -12.95 9.79
N ASN A 129 10.33 -12.65 10.95
CA ASN A 129 10.08 -13.40 12.17
C ASN A 129 8.72 -13.00 12.75
N PHE A 130 7.69 -13.06 11.89
CA PHE A 130 6.31 -12.85 12.26
C PHE A 130 5.70 -14.15 12.78
N GLU A 131 6.34 -14.74 13.79
CA GLU A 131 5.79 -15.88 14.51
C GLU A 131 4.88 -15.40 15.66
N SER A 132 4.78 -14.08 15.86
CA SER A 132 3.97 -13.46 16.91
C SER A 132 3.65 -12.01 16.60
N ALA A 133 2.66 -11.44 17.28
CA ALA A 133 2.35 -10.00 17.22
C ALA A 133 3.53 -9.13 17.68
N ASP A 134 4.33 -9.58 18.64
CA ASP A 134 5.53 -8.85 19.09
C ASP A 134 6.55 -8.70 17.96
N GLY A 135 6.73 -9.72 17.12
CA GLY A 135 7.60 -9.66 15.94
C GLY A 135 7.06 -8.67 14.91
N ALA A 136 5.75 -8.64 14.67
CA ALA A 136 5.10 -7.68 13.79
C ALA A 136 5.25 -6.25 14.34
N SER A 137 5.02 -6.04 15.66
CA SER A 137 5.21 -4.75 16.32
C SER A 137 6.64 -4.23 16.16
N ALA A 138 7.63 -5.07 16.38
CA ALA A 138 9.04 -4.70 16.22
C ALA A 138 9.37 -4.23 14.79
N TYR A 139 8.73 -4.82 13.78
CA TYR A 139 8.85 -4.35 12.40
C TYR A 139 8.19 -3.00 12.19
N LEU A 140 6.95 -2.82 12.62
CA LEU A 140 6.20 -1.57 12.43
C LEU A 140 6.88 -0.39 13.14
N GLU A 141 7.63 -0.63 14.20
CA GLU A 141 8.35 0.36 14.98
C GLU A 141 9.74 0.73 14.42
N LEU A 142 10.21 0.08 13.35
CA LEU A 142 11.58 0.31 12.81
C LEU A 142 11.88 1.77 12.47
N ILE A 143 10.88 2.55 12.07
CA ILE A 143 11.06 3.99 11.81
C ILE A 143 10.99 4.86 13.08
N GLY A 144 10.76 4.25 14.25
CA GLY A 144 10.76 4.96 15.54
C GLY A 144 9.60 5.94 15.72
N SER A 145 8.48 5.72 15.03
CA SER A 145 7.28 6.56 15.13
C SER A 145 6.15 5.80 15.82
N SER A 146 5.36 6.53 16.63
CA SER A 146 4.12 6.01 17.24
C SER A 146 2.86 6.40 16.46
N ALA A 147 3.00 7.09 15.32
CA ALA A 147 1.85 7.49 14.51
C ALA A 147 1.31 6.30 13.70
N ALA A 148 -0.01 6.13 13.72
CA ALA A 148 -0.65 5.02 12.99
C ALA A 148 -0.35 5.04 11.49
N GLY A 149 -0.32 6.22 10.85
CA GLY A 149 0.01 6.33 9.43
C GLY A 149 1.41 5.85 9.10
N ASP A 150 2.38 6.10 9.98
CA ASP A 150 3.75 5.61 9.79
C ASP A 150 3.81 4.07 9.92
N ALA A 151 3.06 3.49 10.87
CA ALA A 151 2.94 2.03 10.97
C ALA A 151 2.26 1.41 9.73
N PHE A 152 1.27 2.11 9.16
CA PHE A 152 0.62 1.67 7.93
C PHE A 152 1.56 1.71 6.73
N SER A 153 2.40 2.75 6.63
CA SER A 153 3.45 2.82 5.61
C SER A 153 4.44 1.66 5.74
N MET A 154 4.81 1.30 6.98
CA MET A 154 5.67 0.13 7.23
C MET A 154 4.98 -1.19 6.86
N ALA A 155 3.68 -1.33 7.13
CA ALA A 155 2.92 -2.50 6.68
C ALA A 155 2.92 -2.58 5.13
N GLY A 156 2.71 -1.47 4.43
CA GLY A 156 2.83 -1.41 2.97
C GLY A 156 4.21 -1.85 2.46
N ALA A 157 5.28 -1.40 3.12
CA ALA A 157 6.65 -1.82 2.79
C ALA A 157 6.85 -3.33 2.98
N LEU A 158 6.28 -3.91 4.05
CA LEU A 158 6.31 -5.35 4.28
C LEU A 158 5.68 -6.13 3.12
N PHE A 159 4.48 -5.74 2.70
CA PHE A 159 3.76 -6.39 1.60
C PHE A 159 4.41 -6.15 0.22
N SER A 160 5.31 -5.18 0.10
CA SER A 160 6.11 -5.00 -1.11
C SER A 160 7.27 -6.00 -1.25
N GLU A 161 7.64 -6.68 -0.17
CA GLU A 161 8.75 -7.63 -0.12
C GLU A 161 8.30 -9.08 0.10
N TRP A 162 7.12 -9.26 0.73
CA TRP A 162 6.64 -10.56 1.21
C TRP A 162 5.19 -10.82 0.86
N THR A 163 4.88 -12.06 0.54
CA THR A 163 3.51 -12.61 0.62
C THR A 163 3.37 -13.34 1.95
N LEU A 164 2.55 -12.78 2.84
CA LEU A 164 2.35 -13.31 4.19
C LEU A 164 1.26 -14.38 4.21
N THR A 165 1.35 -15.28 5.19
CA THR A 165 0.27 -16.24 5.52
C THR A 165 -0.87 -15.55 6.24
N ASP A 166 -2.04 -16.18 6.31
CA ASP A 166 -3.20 -15.67 7.05
C ASP A 166 -2.88 -15.44 8.52
N GLN A 167 -2.13 -16.36 9.13
CA GLN A 167 -1.67 -16.20 10.52
C GLN A 167 -0.81 -14.93 10.70
N GLN A 168 0.08 -14.66 9.75
CA GLN A 168 0.97 -13.49 9.80
C GLN A 168 0.22 -12.19 9.55
N HIS A 169 -0.78 -12.17 8.65
CA HIS A 169 -1.71 -11.05 8.55
C HIS A 169 -2.40 -10.79 9.89
N GLY A 170 -2.83 -11.84 10.59
CA GLY A 170 -3.41 -11.74 11.93
C GLY A 170 -2.48 -11.08 12.94
N TYR A 171 -1.19 -11.39 12.91
CA TYR A 171 -0.18 -10.75 13.78
C TYR A 171 0.03 -9.27 13.44
N VAL A 172 0.03 -8.90 12.15
CA VAL A 172 0.12 -7.49 11.74
C VAL A 172 -1.11 -6.72 12.24
N LEU A 173 -2.33 -7.26 12.06
CA LEU A 173 -3.56 -6.64 12.57
C LEU A 173 -3.56 -6.50 14.10
N GLU A 174 -3.00 -7.48 14.83
CA GLU A 174 -2.87 -7.41 16.28
C GLU A 174 -1.88 -6.32 16.70
N ALA A 175 -0.73 -6.24 16.06
CA ALA A 175 0.27 -5.20 16.31
C ALA A 175 -0.28 -3.79 16.04
N LEU A 176 -1.11 -3.62 15.01
CA LEU A 176 -1.72 -2.34 14.69
C LEU A 176 -2.74 -1.85 15.73
N ARG A 177 -3.25 -2.73 16.61
CA ARG A 177 -4.19 -2.33 17.68
C ARG A 177 -3.58 -1.41 18.72
N ASP A 178 -2.27 -1.46 18.87
CA ASP A 178 -1.54 -0.65 19.86
C ASP A 178 -1.33 0.80 19.43
N TYR A 179 -1.69 1.14 18.19
CA TYR A 179 -1.58 2.49 17.67
C TYR A 179 -2.86 3.30 17.87
N ASP A 180 -2.71 4.46 18.48
CA ASP A 180 -3.78 5.44 18.61
C ASP A 180 -4.02 6.21 17.30
N GLY A 181 -5.21 6.78 17.15
CA GLY A 181 -5.52 7.66 16.02
C GLY A 181 -5.91 6.94 14.74
N ILE A 182 -6.18 5.64 14.80
CA ILE A 182 -6.77 4.90 13.68
C ILE A 182 -8.26 5.21 13.60
N SER A 183 -8.76 5.50 12.41
CA SER A 183 -10.17 5.69 12.11
C SER A 183 -10.67 4.66 11.10
N VAL A 184 -11.94 4.25 11.24
CA VAL A 184 -12.63 3.39 10.27
C VAL A 184 -13.33 4.29 9.26
N LEU A 185 -12.96 4.17 7.99
CA LEU A 185 -13.60 4.94 6.90
C LEU A 185 -14.94 4.32 6.47
N GLY A 186 -15.01 3.00 6.43
CA GLY A 186 -16.20 2.28 6.01
C GLY A 186 -15.90 1.20 4.99
N LYS A 187 -16.96 0.74 4.32
CA LYS A 187 -16.89 -0.26 3.24
C LYS A 187 -16.80 0.39 1.87
N THR A 188 -16.04 -0.22 0.98
CA THR A 188 -15.96 0.16 -0.44
C THR A 188 -15.50 -1.05 -1.25
N GLU A 189 -15.54 -0.93 -2.58
CA GLU A 189 -14.76 -1.77 -3.48
C GLU A 189 -13.41 -1.11 -3.71
N ASP A 190 -12.32 -1.89 -3.69
CA ASP A 190 -11.01 -1.39 -4.09
C ASP A 190 -10.91 -1.25 -5.62
N ARG A 191 -9.75 -0.80 -6.12
CA ARG A 191 -9.56 -0.55 -7.55
C ARG A 191 -9.45 -1.82 -8.40
N LEU A 192 -9.49 -3.00 -7.79
CA LEU A 192 -9.63 -4.32 -8.44
C LEU A 192 -11.03 -4.90 -8.29
N GLY A 193 -11.97 -4.16 -7.67
CA GLY A 193 -13.36 -4.59 -7.47
C GLY A 193 -13.54 -5.57 -6.31
N ARG A 194 -12.61 -5.61 -5.34
CA ARG A 194 -12.72 -6.44 -4.15
C ARG A 194 -13.40 -5.69 -3.02
N ASP A 195 -14.30 -6.33 -2.30
CA ASP A 195 -14.96 -5.75 -1.13
C ASP A 195 -13.97 -5.57 0.02
N VAL A 196 -13.80 -4.32 0.48
CA VAL A 196 -12.86 -3.97 1.53
C VAL A 196 -13.43 -3.03 2.58
N ILE A 197 -12.80 -3.00 3.75
CA ILE A 197 -12.97 -1.95 4.75
C ILE A 197 -11.69 -1.13 4.79
N GLY A 198 -11.83 0.20 4.62
CA GLY A 198 -10.72 1.15 4.78
C GLY A 198 -10.55 1.54 6.25
N ILE A 199 -9.30 1.46 6.72
CA ILE A 199 -8.86 2.04 7.99
C ILE A 199 -7.76 3.04 7.70
N GLN A 200 -7.78 4.17 8.40
CA GLN A 200 -6.88 5.29 8.12
C GLN A 200 -6.12 5.74 9.35
N GLY A 201 -4.84 6.03 9.18
CA GLY A 201 -3.96 6.65 10.14
C GLY A 201 -3.23 7.85 9.53
N VAL A 202 -2.94 8.86 10.34
CA VAL A 202 -2.19 10.04 9.91
C VAL A 202 -0.71 9.81 10.20
N ILE A 203 0.17 10.16 9.24
CA ILE A 203 1.63 10.10 9.46
C ILE A 203 2.07 11.14 10.50
N GLY A 204 3.20 10.88 11.17
CA GLY A 204 3.69 11.70 12.28
C GLY A 204 3.92 13.18 11.95
N ARG A 205 4.09 13.55 10.67
CA ARG A 205 4.21 14.93 10.22
C ARG A 205 2.86 15.62 9.97
N GLY A 206 1.74 14.89 10.00
CA GLY A 206 0.41 15.45 9.81
C GLY A 206 0.07 15.90 8.40
N THR A 207 0.89 15.55 7.40
CA THR A 207 0.73 16.02 6.01
C THR A 207 -0.04 15.08 5.12
N HIS A 208 0.01 13.79 5.44
CA HIS A 208 -0.61 12.71 4.67
C HIS A 208 -1.35 11.75 5.59
N ALA A 209 -2.31 11.06 5.03
CA ALA A 209 -2.96 9.91 5.65
C ALA A 209 -2.64 8.66 4.85
N GLU A 210 -2.37 7.58 5.58
CA GLU A 210 -2.26 6.23 5.05
C GLU A 210 -3.52 5.47 5.34
N THR A 211 -4.05 4.81 4.33
CA THR A 211 -5.23 3.96 4.44
C THR A 211 -4.85 2.53 4.10
N LEU A 212 -5.09 1.58 5.01
CA LEU A 212 -5.01 0.16 4.70
C LEU A 212 -6.39 -0.36 4.31
N LEU A 213 -6.41 -1.25 3.33
CA LEU A 213 -7.59 -1.90 2.81
C LEU A 213 -7.62 -3.35 3.30
N ILE A 214 -8.66 -3.71 4.05
CA ILE A 214 -8.84 -5.05 4.62
C ILE A 214 -9.97 -5.73 3.85
N SER A 215 -9.69 -6.86 3.21
CA SER A 215 -10.69 -7.66 2.52
C SER A 215 -11.77 -8.14 3.49
N THR A 216 -13.04 -7.98 3.10
CA THR A 216 -14.16 -8.50 3.88
C THR A 216 -14.35 -10.00 3.73
N ASP A 217 -13.79 -10.58 2.69
CA ASP A 217 -13.95 -12.00 2.35
C ASP A 217 -12.87 -12.88 2.97
N THR A 218 -11.64 -12.34 3.09
CA THR A 218 -10.49 -13.11 3.56
C THR A 218 -9.93 -12.60 4.90
N GLY A 219 -10.25 -11.36 5.29
CA GLY A 219 -9.64 -10.70 6.44
C GLY A 219 -8.20 -10.20 6.19
N ARG A 220 -7.63 -10.46 5.02
CA ARG A 220 -6.25 -10.07 4.66
C ARG A 220 -6.17 -8.57 4.43
N ILE A 221 -5.02 -7.98 4.74
CA ILE A 221 -4.68 -6.63 4.28
C ILE A 221 -4.28 -6.75 2.81
N VAL A 222 -5.05 -6.13 1.91
CA VAL A 222 -4.93 -6.33 0.46
C VAL A 222 -4.51 -5.08 -0.30
N GLY A 223 -4.29 -3.98 0.39
CA GLY A 223 -3.85 -2.74 -0.24
C GLY A 223 -3.58 -1.62 0.74
N ALA A 224 -2.92 -0.59 0.22
CA ALA A 224 -2.68 0.68 0.90
C ALA A 224 -2.86 1.85 -0.07
N GLU A 225 -3.29 2.98 0.46
CA GLU A 225 -3.47 4.23 -0.28
C GLU A 225 -2.98 5.41 0.55
N THR A 226 -2.15 6.28 -0.07
CA THR A 226 -1.67 7.53 0.54
C THR A 226 -2.46 8.70 0.00
N SER A 227 -2.97 9.56 0.88
CA SER A 227 -3.71 10.77 0.50
C SER A 227 -3.20 12.01 1.20
N VAL A 228 -3.33 13.17 0.54
CA VAL A 228 -2.96 14.50 1.08
C VAL A 228 -4.01 14.95 2.08
N ILE A 229 -3.58 15.37 3.27
CA ILE A 229 -4.45 16.02 4.26
C ILE A 229 -4.08 17.50 4.49
N ASP A 230 -2.84 17.86 4.27
CA ASP A 230 -2.36 19.25 4.34
C ASP A 230 -1.84 19.68 2.96
N SER A 231 -2.62 20.54 2.28
CA SER A 231 -2.30 21.04 0.95
C SER A 231 -1.10 22.00 0.89
N ASP A 232 -0.69 22.58 2.02
CA ASP A 232 0.35 23.61 2.04
C ASP A 232 1.74 23.02 1.78
N VAL A 233 1.93 21.71 2.01
CA VAL A 233 3.24 21.06 1.90
C VAL A 233 3.64 20.77 0.44
N LEU A 234 2.68 20.37 -0.41
CA LEU A 234 2.96 19.95 -1.78
C LEU A 234 2.21 20.77 -2.83
N GLY A 235 1.39 21.74 -2.40
CA GLY A 235 0.51 22.48 -3.31
C GLY A 235 -0.57 21.63 -3.98
N LEU A 236 -0.85 20.44 -3.45
CA LEU A 236 -1.89 19.53 -3.92
C LEU A 236 -3.17 19.72 -3.12
N PRO A 237 -4.36 19.61 -3.73
CA PRO A 237 -5.61 19.66 -3.00
C PRO A 237 -5.70 18.57 -1.92
N THR A 238 -6.29 18.90 -0.77
CA THR A 238 -6.63 17.92 0.26
C THR A 238 -7.52 16.82 -0.34
N GLY A 239 -7.25 15.56 0.00
CA GLY A 239 -7.91 14.38 -0.54
C GLY A 239 -7.30 13.85 -1.83
N THR A 240 -6.27 14.52 -2.39
CA THR A 240 -5.55 13.97 -3.54
C THR A 240 -4.90 12.64 -3.17
N VAL A 241 -5.19 11.60 -3.94
CA VAL A 241 -4.51 10.31 -3.84
C VAL A 241 -3.13 10.46 -4.45
N MET A 242 -2.09 10.19 -3.67
CA MET A 242 -0.69 10.30 -4.09
C MET A 242 -0.13 8.98 -4.57
N SER A 243 -0.59 7.90 -3.98
CA SER A 243 -0.23 6.54 -4.37
C SER A 243 -1.26 5.56 -3.87
N TYR A 244 -1.34 4.44 -4.53
CA TYR A 244 -1.92 3.23 -3.99
C TYR A 244 -1.07 2.02 -4.40
N SER A 245 -1.12 0.98 -3.60
CA SER A 245 -0.57 -0.33 -3.92
C SER A 245 -1.56 -1.39 -3.48
N LEU A 246 -1.85 -2.33 -4.38
CA LEU A 246 -2.75 -3.44 -4.15
C LEU A 246 -1.96 -4.72 -4.36
N TRP A 247 -2.13 -5.66 -3.48
CA TRP A 247 -1.50 -6.99 -3.50
C TRP A 247 -2.54 -8.06 -3.19
N ASP A 248 -2.14 -9.32 -3.19
CA ASP A 248 -2.99 -10.49 -3.12
C ASP A 248 -4.01 -10.59 -4.27
N ASP A 249 -4.23 -11.79 -4.79
CA ASP A 249 -5.17 -12.10 -5.87
C ASP A 249 -5.10 -11.11 -7.06
N ILE A 250 -3.87 -10.72 -7.41
CA ILE A 250 -3.61 -9.87 -8.57
C ILE A 250 -3.73 -10.73 -9.84
N PRO A 251 -4.58 -10.33 -10.81
CA PRO A 251 -4.79 -11.07 -12.05
C PRO A 251 -3.54 -11.13 -12.96
#